data_5de88010bcf0db3072db2f9e1062c293
#
_entry.id   5de88010bcf0db3072db2f9e1062c293
#
_cell.length_a   1.000
_cell.length_b   1.000
_cell.length_c   1.000
_cell.angle_alpha   90.00
_cell.angle_beta   90.00
_cell.angle_gamma   90.00
#
_symmetry.space_group_name_H-M   'P 1'
#
loop_
_entity.id
_entity.type
_entity.pdbx_description
1 polymer ?
#
loop_
_entity_poly.entity_id
_entity_poly.type
_entity_poly.pdbx_seq_one_letter_code
_entity_poly.pdbx_strand_id
1 'polypeptide(L)'
;MVLLLLCAGIASARQPLRFKDGKFKMVQFTDIHWDPKSAGCEATEHTIKSVLEIEKPDLAILTGDIVTSDPALEGWKSIIRIFEEEKMRFDVTMGNHDAEYLDKQTIYDLLVKSPYFVGSHGPKEIKGCGNHVLPIYGSKQSDKVASLLYCIDSNDYPETEDLGHYDWIHFNQIEWYRDQSKNFTAGNGGEPLPALAFFHIALPEYRHLIGKKTTWGRCDEGDACAADVNSGMFASFVDCKDVMGVFVGHDHDNDFLGQEKNIVLAYGRVTGKDAYGEFIRGGRVVELYEGKRQFDTWITTPEGKEFAYYYPSGITSIDEEGPYLPAQKVQPKKQGVAYTYYEGEFEQTADMYAGKKVKEGVLSNFNISEAPAKDYFGYDFRSLIRIPEKGVYYFYVSSDDGAKLFIDGKEIVDNDGSHSLKCVEGKVALEAGFHEVKLLYFESYMGESLKVRMVGRSTDKLISDDMLFLPE
;
A
#
# COMPACT_ATOMS: atom_id res chain seq x y z
N MET A 1 8.33 -44.85 -7.07
CA MET A 1 7.31 -43.77 -7.12
C MET A 1 7.57 -42.66 -6.11
N VAL A 2 7.98 -42.95 -4.87
CA VAL A 2 8.28 -41.93 -3.84
C VAL A 2 9.48 -41.03 -4.18
N LEU A 3 10.51 -41.55 -4.84
CA LEU A 3 11.71 -40.76 -5.23
C LEU A 3 11.43 -39.72 -6.31
N LEU A 4 10.47 -39.96 -7.22
CA LEU A 4 10.06 -39.01 -8.27
C LEU A 4 9.24 -37.83 -7.71
N LEU A 5 8.46 -38.04 -6.65
CA LEU A 5 7.68 -36.97 -5.99
C LEU A 5 8.58 -36.04 -5.18
N LEU A 6 9.64 -36.55 -4.51
CA LEU A 6 10.62 -35.72 -3.81
C LEU A 6 11.44 -34.88 -4.79
N CYS A 7 11.89 -35.46 -5.92
CA CYS A 7 12.62 -34.70 -6.95
C CYS A 7 11.76 -33.62 -7.61
N ALA A 8 10.46 -33.87 -7.81
CA ALA A 8 9.55 -32.86 -8.35
C ALA A 8 9.29 -31.71 -7.36
N GLY A 9 9.24 -31.99 -6.05
CA GLY A 9 9.08 -30.96 -5.01
C GLY A 9 10.31 -30.04 -4.91
N ILE A 10 11.52 -30.61 -4.93
CA ILE A 10 12.77 -29.83 -4.87
C ILE A 10 12.98 -29.02 -6.16
N ALA A 11 12.66 -29.59 -7.33
CA ALA A 11 12.72 -28.87 -8.59
C ALA A 11 11.75 -27.69 -8.64
N SER A 12 10.56 -27.83 -8.05
CA SER A 12 9.57 -26.73 -7.94
C SER A 12 10.02 -25.61 -7.01
N ALA A 13 10.68 -25.94 -5.88
CA ALA A 13 11.16 -24.96 -4.91
C ALA A 13 12.26 -24.04 -5.48
N ARG A 14 13.10 -24.54 -6.38
CA ARG A 14 14.17 -23.78 -7.04
C ARG A 14 13.74 -23.00 -8.29
N GLN A 15 12.47 -23.11 -8.71
CA GLN A 15 11.97 -22.32 -9.84
C GLN A 15 11.87 -20.84 -9.47
N PRO A 16 12.07 -19.92 -10.42
CA PRO A 16 11.89 -18.49 -10.20
C PRO A 16 10.50 -18.16 -9.62
N LEU A 17 10.40 -17.13 -8.81
CA LEU A 17 9.12 -16.58 -8.39
C LEU A 17 8.37 -16.06 -9.62
N ARG A 18 7.09 -16.39 -9.74
CA ARG A 18 6.33 -16.08 -10.95
C ARG A 18 4.86 -15.85 -10.64
N PHE A 19 4.27 -14.86 -11.31
CA PHE A 19 2.83 -14.70 -11.32
C PHE A 19 2.13 -15.96 -11.83
N LYS A 20 0.97 -16.28 -11.24
CA LYS A 20 0.07 -17.34 -11.69
C LYS A 20 -1.30 -16.71 -11.93
N ASP A 21 -1.85 -16.89 -13.10
CA ASP A 21 -3.15 -16.30 -13.49
C ASP A 21 -3.25 -14.80 -13.21
N GLY A 22 -2.13 -14.07 -13.43
CA GLY A 22 -2.04 -12.64 -13.21
C GLY A 22 -1.93 -12.18 -11.75
N LYS A 23 -1.72 -13.10 -10.81
CA LYS A 23 -1.60 -12.82 -9.38
C LYS A 23 -0.36 -13.45 -8.76
N PHE A 24 0.15 -12.83 -7.71
CA PHE A 24 1.18 -13.38 -6.84
C PHE A 24 0.84 -13.05 -5.39
N LYS A 25 0.59 -14.07 -4.59
CA LYS A 25 0.21 -13.92 -3.20
C LYS A 25 1.36 -14.24 -2.27
N MET A 26 1.61 -13.38 -1.31
CA MET A 26 2.57 -13.64 -0.24
C MET A 26 1.95 -13.43 1.13
N VAL A 27 2.53 -14.05 2.14
CA VAL A 27 2.20 -13.79 3.54
C VAL A 27 3.46 -13.34 4.27
N GLN A 28 3.33 -12.25 5.02
CA GLN A 28 4.32 -11.78 5.97
C GLN A 28 4.01 -12.37 7.34
N PHE A 29 4.98 -13.07 7.90
CA PHE A 29 5.05 -13.41 9.30
C PHE A 29 6.12 -12.55 9.98
N THR A 30 5.87 -12.08 11.18
CA THR A 30 6.80 -11.22 11.90
C THR A 30 6.74 -11.48 13.40
N ASP A 31 7.79 -11.14 14.11
CA ASP A 31 7.81 -11.23 15.58
C ASP A 31 7.36 -12.61 16.07
N ILE A 32 8.03 -13.64 15.53
CA ILE A 32 7.74 -15.05 15.83
C ILE A 32 8.21 -15.39 17.22
N HIS A 33 9.28 -14.77 17.70
CA HIS A 33 9.87 -14.97 19.04
C HIS A 33 9.96 -16.42 19.44
N TRP A 34 10.49 -17.25 18.52
CA TRP A 34 10.61 -18.69 18.74
C TRP A 34 11.61 -18.98 19.84
N ASP A 35 11.12 -19.55 20.96
CA ASP A 35 11.93 -20.09 22.02
C ASP A 35 11.84 -21.62 22.03
N PRO A 36 12.90 -22.37 21.66
CA PRO A 36 12.87 -23.84 21.60
C PRO A 36 12.49 -24.54 22.90
N LYS A 37 12.52 -23.83 24.02
CA LYS A 37 12.18 -24.35 25.36
C LYS A 37 10.75 -24.03 25.79
N SER A 38 10.07 -23.16 25.03
CA SER A 38 8.72 -22.71 25.36
C SER A 38 7.65 -23.67 24.85
N ALA A 39 6.60 -23.83 25.67
CA ALA A 39 5.37 -24.49 25.23
C ALA A 39 4.60 -23.67 24.17
N GLY A 40 4.91 -22.38 23.98
CA GLY A 40 4.32 -21.50 22.98
C GLY A 40 4.65 -21.89 21.54
N CYS A 41 5.72 -22.66 21.32
CA CYS A 41 6.13 -23.13 20.00
C CYS A 41 5.03 -23.87 19.24
N GLU A 42 4.27 -24.76 19.92
CA GLU A 42 3.18 -25.50 19.29
C GLU A 42 2.07 -24.57 18.79
N ALA A 43 1.71 -23.56 19.58
CA ALA A 43 0.70 -22.57 19.18
C ALA A 43 1.19 -21.67 18.04
N THR A 44 2.47 -21.29 18.05
CA THR A 44 3.11 -20.52 16.98
C THR A 44 3.14 -21.31 15.67
N GLU A 45 3.58 -22.57 15.71
CA GLU A 45 3.58 -23.47 14.55
C GLU A 45 2.15 -23.66 14.00
N HIS A 46 1.16 -23.85 14.90
CA HIS A 46 -0.24 -23.94 14.51
C HIS A 46 -0.74 -22.66 13.80
N THR A 47 -0.39 -21.48 14.31
CA THR A 47 -0.74 -20.20 13.68
C THR A 47 -0.16 -20.11 12.27
N ILE A 48 1.14 -20.38 12.10
CA ILE A 48 1.81 -20.33 10.79
C ILE A 48 1.13 -21.31 9.82
N LYS A 49 0.97 -22.57 10.20
CA LYS A 49 0.36 -23.61 9.34
C LYS A 49 -1.08 -23.28 8.99
N SER A 50 -1.89 -22.78 9.94
CA SER A 50 -3.28 -22.36 9.68
C SER A 50 -3.36 -21.23 8.66
N VAL A 51 -2.53 -20.20 8.78
CA VAL A 51 -2.50 -19.09 7.83
C VAL A 51 -2.05 -19.57 6.44
N LEU A 52 -1.04 -20.44 6.36
CA LEU A 52 -0.57 -21.04 5.10
C LEU A 52 -1.68 -21.88 4.42
N GLU A 53 -2.42 -22.67 5.21
CA GLU A 53 -3.54 -23.50 4.70
C GLU A 53 -4.70 -22.64 4.19
N ILE A 54 -5.08 -21.58 4.90
CA ILE A 54 -6.16 -20.66 4.52
C ILE A 54 -5.80 -19.89 3.25
N GLU A 55 -4.59 -19.33 3.21
CA GLU A 55 -4.20 -18.39 2.15
C GLU A 55 -3.56 -19.05 0.94
N LYS A 56 -2.86 -20.16 1.11
CA LYS A 56 -2.12 -20.87 0.05
C LYS A 56 -1.22 -19.91 -0.74
N PRO A 57 -0.32 -19.17 -0.08
CA PRO A 57 0.51 -18.17 -0.73
C PRO A 57 1.55 -18.81 -1.65
N ASP A 58 2.13 -17.99 -2.54
CA ASP A 58 3.26 -18.37 -3.39
C ASP A 58 4.61 -18.22 -2.68
N LEU A 59 4.64 -17.37 -1.63
CA LEU A 59 5.83 -17.04 -0.84
C LEU A 59 5.43 -16.66 0.59
N ALA A 60 6.21 -17.07 1.58
CA ALA A 60 6.19 -16.54 2.92
C ALA A 60 7.42 -15.63 3.12
N ILE A 61 7.25 -14.47 3.77
CA ILE A 61 8.34 -13.55 4.11
C ILE A 61 8.32 -13.36 5.63
N LEU A 62 9.43 -13.69 6.27
CA LEU A 62 9.61 -13.54 7.71
C LEU A 62 10.37 -12.22 7.96
N THR A 63 9.72 -11.27 8.61
CA THR A 63 10.27 -9.92 8.79
C THR A 63 10.78 -9.66 10.19
N GLY A 64 11.75 -10.47 10.61
CA GLY A 64 12.55 -10.24 11.82
C GLY A 64 11.93 -10.76 13.12
N ASP A 65 12.78 -10.77 14.13
CA ASP A 65 12.54 -11.28 15.48
C ASP A 65 11.94 -12.70 15.46
N ILE A 66 12.65 -13.56 14.72
CA ILE A 66 12.18 -14.90 14.40
C ILE A 66 12.58 -15.87 15.50
N VAL A 67 13.87 -15.89 15.88
CA VAL A 67 14.40 -16.74 16.97
C VAL A 67 15.14 -15.86 17.95
N THR A 68 14.53 -15.64 19.10
CA THR A 68 14.99 -14.66 20.12
C THR A 68 15.50 -15.30 21.41
N SER A 69 15.77 -16.62 21.39
CA SER A 69 16.16 -17.37 22.59
C SER A 69 17.19 -18.46 22.30
N ASP A 70 18.01 -18.78 23.30
CA ASP A 70 18.96 -19.91 23.27
C ASP A 70 18.26 -21.25 23.57
N PRO A 71 18.52 -22.33 22.81
CA PRO A 71 19.52 -22.50 21.75
C PRO A 71 19.05 -22.06 20.36
N ALA A 72 19.54 -20.91 19.92
CA ALA A 72 19.10 -20.27 18.68
C ALA A 72 19.28 -21.16 17.43
N LEU A 73 20.38 -21.92 17.32
CA LEU A 73 20.59 -22.84 16.20
C LEU A 73 19.48 -23.89 16.06
N GLU A 74 18.94 -24.39 17.20
CA GLU A 74 17.82 -25.34 17.19
C GLU A 74 16.52 -24.65 16.85
N GLY A 75 16.34 -23.41 17.31
CA GLY A 75 15.20 -22.57 16.95
C GLY A 75 15.14 -22.36 15.45
N TRP A 76 16.22 -21.92 14.83
CA TRP A 76 16.29 -21.71 13.37
C TRP A 76 16.05 -23.00 12.58
N LYS A 77 16.57 -24.14 13.04
CA LYS A 77 16.26 -25.43 12.42
C LYS A 77 14.77 -25.77 12.48
N SER A 78 14.13 -25.45 13.60
CA SER A 78 12.69 -25.68 13.79
C SER A 78 11.86 -24.80 12.84
N ILE A 79 12.19 -23.52 12.72
CA ILE A 79 11.53 -22.61 11.77
C ILE A 79 11.70 -23.12 10.32
N ILE A 80 12.91 -23.43 9.90
CA ILE A 80 13.18 -23.98 8.56
C ILE A 80 12.36 -25.25 8.30
N ARG A 81 12.32 -26.17 9.28
CA ARG A 81 11.56 -27.42 9.20
C ARG A 81 10.07 -27.15 8.92
N ILE A 82 9.45 -26.16 9.58
CA ILE A 82 8.03 -25.81 9.37
C ILE A 82 7.77 -25.52 7.89
N PHE A 83 8.57 -24.65 7.27
CA PHE A 83 8.39 -24.29 5.86
C PHE A 83 8.77 -25.42 4.88
N GLU A 84 9.73 -26.27 5.24
CA GLU A 84 10.07 -27.46 4.46
C GLU A 84 8.95 -28.52 4.49
N GLU A 85 8.34 -28.77 5.64
CA GLU A 85 7.19 -29.69 5.79
C GLU A 85 6.00 -29.21 4.98
N GLU A 86 5.69 -27.91 5.02
CA GLU A 86 4.62 -27.28 4.25
C GLU A 86 4.99 -27.10 2.75
N LYS A 87 6.23 -27.41 2.36
CA LYS A 87 6.76 -27.17 0.99
C LYS A 87 6.57 -25.73 0.54
N MET A 88 6.66 -24.81 1.49
CA MET A 88 6.46 -23.39 1.28
C MET A 88 7.80 -22.71 1.03
N ARG A 89 7.89 -21.99 -0.08
CA ARG A 89 9.02 -21.08 -0.33
C ARG A 89 8.98 -19.95 0.67
N PHE A 90 10.13 -19.63 1.24
CA PHE A 90 10.19 -18.56 2.23
C PHE A 90 11.45 -17.71 2.08
N ASP A 91 11.36 -16.49 2.58
CA ASP A 91 12.45 -15.54 2.71
C ASP A 91 12.50 -14.95 4.12
N VAL A 92 13.62 -14.35 4.48
CA VAL A 92 13.88 -13.82 5.81
C VAL A 92 14.58 -12.47 5.72
N THR A 93 14.09 -11.49 6.47
CA THR A 93 14.87 -10.30 6.87
C THR A 93 15.10 -10.37 8.38
N MET A 94 16.26 -9.88 8.86
CA MET A 94 16.61 -9.96 10.28
C MET A 94 15.93 -8.85 11.08
N GLY A 95 15.54 -9.17 12.33
CA GLY A 95 15.16 -8.23 13.36
C GLY A 95 16.32 -7.95 14.34
N ASN A 96 16.05 -7.09 15.31
CA ASN A 96 17.08 -6.69 16.28
C ASN A 96 17.42 -7.78 17.29
N HIS A 97 16.51 -8.74 17.54
CA HIS A 97 16.76 -9.85 18.46
C HIS A 97 17.36 -11.11 17.81
N ASP A 98 17.32 -11.25 16.48
CA ASP A 98 17.75 -12.48 15.79
C ASP A 98 19.25 -12.78 15.98
N ALA A 99 20.07 -11.73 16.17
CA ALA A 99 21.52 -11.88 16.32
C ALA A 99 22.02 -11.97 17.78
N GLU A 100 21.15 -12.00 18.76
CA GLU A 100 21.56 -12.02 20.19
C GLU A 100 22.27 -13.30 20.59
N TYR A 101 21.91 -14.46 20.00
CA TYR A 101 22.46 -15.76 20.37
C TYR A 101 23.18 -16.46 19.22
N LEU A 102 23.02 -15.99 17.98
CA LEU A 102 23.66 -16.55 16.80
C LEU A 102 23.85 -15.46 15.74
N ASP A 103 25.08 -15.27 15.26
CA ASP A 103 25.36 -14.20 14.31
C ASP A 103 24.61 -14.36 12.99
N LYS A 104 24.25 -13.24 12.37
CA LYS A 104 23.44 -13.17 11.12
C LYS A 104 24.06 -13.98 9.98
N GLN A 105 25.39 -13.99 9.83
CA GLN A 105 26.06 -14.74 8.79
C GLN A 105 25.85 -16.25 8.96
N THR A 106 25.99 -16.76 10.19
CA THR A 106 25.75 -18.17 10.52
C THR A 106 24.29 -18.56 10.29
N ILE A 107 23.35 -17.66 10.61
CA ILE A 107 21.91 -17.86 10.32
C ILE A 107 21.68 -17.99 8.81
N TYR A 108 22.21 -17.07 8.00
CA TYR A 108 22.08 -17.19 6.55
C TYR A 108 22.79 -18.41 5.97
N ASP A 109 23.95 -18.80 6.51
CA ASP A 109 24.64 -20.06 6.14
C ASP A 109 23.77 -21.31 6.42
N LEU A 110 22.86 -21.22 7.35
CA LEU A 110 21.86 -22.27 7.61
C LEU A 110 20.68 -22.17 6.64
N LEU A 111 20.11 -20.98 6.46
CA LEU A 111 18.95 -20.73 5.60
C LEU A 111 19.18 -21.16 4.16
N VAL A 112 20.33 -20.83 3.56
CA VAL A 112 20.65 -21.16 2.15
C VAL A 112 20.79 -22.65 1.89
N LYS A 113 20.86 -23.49 2.92
CA LYS A 113 20.86 -24.96 2.79
C LYS A 113 19.47 -25.50 2.52
N SER A 114 18.43 -24.79 2.92
CA SER A 114 17.06 -25.21 2.63
C SER A 114 16.74 -25.02 1.14
N PRO A 115 16.17 -26.03 0.47
CA PRO A 115 15.73 -25.89 -0.91
C PRO A 115 14.54 -24.95 -1.08
N TYR A 116 13.86 -24.58 0.01
CA TYR A 116 12.69 -23.70 0.00
C TYR A 116 13.03 -22.25 0.34
N PHE A 117 14.21 -21.98 0.86
CA PHE A 117 14.70 -20.62 1.06
C PHE A 117 15.05 -19.97 -0.29
N VAL A 118 14.51 -18.77 -0.55
CA VAL A 118 14.70 -18.06 -1.84
C VAL A 118 15.60 -16.83 -1.74
N GLY A 119 15.97 -16.44 -0.54
CA GLY A 119 16.83 -15.29 -0.25
C GLY A 119 18.32 -15.57 -0.41
N SER A 120 19.13 -14.62 -0.01
CA SER A 120 20.59 -14.72 -0.04
C SER A 120 21.24 -13.87 1.05
N HIS A 121 22.54 -14.08 1.30
CA HIS A 121 23.34 -13.26 2.22
C HIS A 121 23.39 -11.77 1.85
N GLY A 122 23.12 -11.45 0.58
CA GLY A 122 23.35 -10.10 0.06
C GLY A 122 24.83 -9.76 -0.14
N PRO A 123 25.13 -8.51 -0.55
CA PRO A 123 26.49 -8.00 -0.72
C PRO A 123 27.19 -7.85 0.63
N LYS A 124 28.46 -8.26 0.72
CA LYS A 124 29.26 -8.18 1.94
C LYS A 124 29.78 -6.77 2.25
N GLU A 125 29.74 -5.89 1.24
CA GLU A 125 30.32 -4.55 1.29
C GLU A 125 29.39 -3.51 1.91
N ILE A 126 28.13 -3.88 2.10
CA ILE A 126 27.11 -3.00 2.72
C ILE A 126 26.78 -3.44 4.14
N LYS A 127 26.29 -2.52 4.94
CA LYS A 127 25.85 -2.80 6.32
C LYS A 127 24.72 -3.83 6.34
N GLY A 128 24.67 -4.63 7.39
CA GLY A 128 23.65 -5.66 7.58
C GLY A 128 23.95 -6.96 6.81
N CYS A 129 23.03 -7.91 6.90
CA CYS A 129 23.11 -9.21 6.25
C CYS A 129 21.74 -9.57 5.65
N GLY A 130 21.74 -10.09 4.40
CA GLY A 130 20.48 -10.46 3.77
C GLY A 130 19.82 -9.33 2.95
N ASN A 131 20.56 -8.27 2.61
CA ASN A 131 20.05 -7.26 1.69
C ASN A 131 20.04 -7.84 0.27
N HIS A 132 18.86 -8.15 -0.27
CA HIS A 132 18.72 -8.72 -1.62
C HIS A 132 17.42 -8.34 -2.30
N VAL A 133 17.32 -8.62 -3.59
CA VAL A 133 16.11 -8.39 -4.39
C VAL A 133 15.59 -9.73 -4.90
N LEU A 134 14.30 -9.97 -4.73
CA LEU A 134 13.61 -11.11 -5.31
C LEU A 134 12.78 -10.65 -6.53
N PRO A 135 13.20 -10.98 -7.76
CA PRO A 135 12.42 -10.69 -8.95
C PRO A 135 11.24 -11.67 -9.07
N ILE A 136 10.07 -11.15 -9.37
CA ILE A 136 8.88 -11.93 -9.71
C ILE A 136 8.65 -11.81 -11.22
N TYR A 137 8.67 -12.93 -11.91
CA TYR A 137 8.53 -12.99 -13.36
C TYR A 137 7.07 -13.07 -13.78
N GLY A 138 6.78 -12.66 -15.02
CA GLY A 138 5.45 -12.73 -15.61
C GLY A 138 4.90 -14.16 -15.74
N SER A 139 3.57 -14.31 -15.81
CA SER A 139 2.85 -15.60 -15.84
C SER A 139 3.10 -16.42 -17.10
N LYS A 140 3.36 -15.78 -18.23
CA LYS A 140 3.53 -16.41 -19.56
C LYS A 140 4.95 -16.94 -19.81
N GLN A 141 5.57 -17.66 -18.90
CA GLN A 141 6.94 -18.22 -19.05
C GLN A 141 7.95 -17.26 -19.71
N SER A 142 7.74 -15.96 -19.55
CA SER A 142 8.66 -14.95 -20.05
C SER A 142 9.79 -14.76 -19.06
N ASP A 143 11.00 -14.47 -19.55
CA ASP A 143 12.11 -14.07 -18.69
C ASP A 143 12.02 -12.59 -18.26
N LYS A 144 10.86 -11.97 -18.52
CA LYS A 144 10.62 -10.59 -18.14
C LYS A 144 10.21 -10.51 -16.67
N VAL A 145 10.97 -9.74 -15.90
CA VAL A 145 10.61 -9.37 -14.54
C VAL A 145 9.37 -8.45 -14.58
N ALA A 146 8.39 -8.76 -13.76
CA ALA A 146 7.11 -8.02 -13.69
C ALA A 146 6.94 -7.26 -12.38
N SER A 147 7.60 -7.69 -11.29
CA SER A 147 7.58 -7.02 -9.99
C SER A 147 8.85 -7.35 -9.19
N LEU A 148 9.14 -6.56 -8.15
CA LEU A 148 10.32 -6.72 -7.30
C LEU A 148 9.93 -6.76 -5.83
N LEU A 149 10.64 -7.57 -5.03
CA LEU A 149 10.60 -7.50 -3.57
C LEU A 149 12.01 -7.13 -3.08
N TYR A 150 12.13 -6.03 -2.39
CA TYR A 150 13.35 -5.61 -1.72
C TYR A 150 13.32 -6.12 -0.27
N CYS A 151 14.25 -7.01 0.07
CA CYS A 151 14.44 -7.52 1.40
C CYS A 151 15.68 -6.84 1.97
N ILE A 152 15.52 -6.11 3.07
CA ILE A 152 16.55 -5.21 3.62
C ILE A 152 16.75 -5.53 5.09
N ASP A 153 17.99 -5.57 5.54
CA ASP A 153 18.30 -5.61 6.98
C ASP A 153 18.15 -4.20 7.55
N SER A 154 17.19 -4.00 8.45
CA SER A 154 17.00 -2.71 9.15
C SER A 154 18.04 -2.46 10.24
N ASN A 155 18.95 -3.40 10.43
CA ASN A 155 19.95 -3.45 11.49
C ASN A 155 19.34 -3.68 12.89
N ASP A 156 20.12 -3.48 13.95
CA ASP A 156 19.75 -3.86 15.31
C ASP A 156 19.82 -2.64 16.24
N TYR A 157 20.99 -2.45 16.88
CA TYR A 157 21.27 -1.38 17.83
C TYR A 157 22.44 -0.54 17.36
N PRO A 158 22.45 0.78 17.62
CA PRO A 158 23.53 1.66 17.23
C PRO A 158 24.79 1.36 18.08
N GLU A 159 25.95 1.82 17.59
CA GLU A 159 27.23 1.61 18.29
C GLU A 159 27.28 2.34 19.63
N THR A 160 26.51 3.42 19.79
CA THR A 160 26.50 4.26 21.00
C THR A 160 25.08 4.71 21.32
N GLU A 161 24.73 4.80 22.61
CA GLU A 161 23.39 5.15 23.10
C GLU A 161 22.93 6.57 22.72
N ASP A 162 23.87 7.50 22.43
CA ASP A 162 23.57 8.86 22.02
C ASP A 162 22.99 8.96 20.60
N LEU A 163 23.06 7.89 19.81
CA LEU A 163 22.45 7.77 18.48
C LEU A 163 20.99 7.27 18.50
N GLY A 164 20.45 7.00 19.67
CA GLY A 164 19.09 6.48 19.84
C GLY A 164 19.05 5.04 20.30
N HIS A 165 17.84 4.48 20.34
CA HIS A 165 17.65 3.10 20.82
C HIS A 165 17.87 2.06 19.71
N TYR A 166 17.46 2.35 18.49
CA TYR A 166 17.59 1.46 17.33
C TYR A 166 18.53 2.03 16.28
N ASP A 167 19.27 1.13 15.61
CA ASP A 167 20.06 1.45 14.42
C ASP A 167 19.12 1.72 13.23
N TRP A 168 19.64 2.22 12.13
CA TRP A 168 18.87 2.62 10.94
C TRP A 168 19.40 1.95 9.68
N ILE A 169 18.66 2.04 8.57
CA ILE A 169 19.14 1.64 7.25
C ILE A 169 20.20 2.61 6.79
N HIS A 170 21.46 2.16 6.66
CA HIS A 170 22.63 2.98 6.40
C HIS A 170 22.72 3.45 4.95
N PHE A 171 23.51 4.53 4.71
CA PHE A 171 23.64 5.14 3.39
C PHE A 171 24.12 4.16 2.31
N ASN A 172 25.02 3.22 2.63
CA ASN A 172 25.48 2.22 1.68
C ASN A 172 24.38 1.18 1.30
N GLN A 173 23.45 0.89 2.21
CA GLN A 173 22.26 0.09 1.91
C GLN A 173 21.28 0.87 1.01
N ILE A 174 21.12 2.18 1.28
CA ILE A 174 20.29 3.07 0.46
C ILE A 174 20.88 3.23 -0.95
N GLU A 175 22.19 3.42 -1.08
CA GLU A 175 22.88 3.48 -2.36
C GLU A 175 22.69 2.17 -3.13
N TRP A 176 22.89 1.02 -2.49
CA TRP A 176 22.62 -0.29 -3.07
C TRP A 176 21.19 -0.42 -3.57
N TYR A 177 20.18 -0.06 -2.76
CA TYR A 177 18.78 -0.07 -3.18
C TYR A 177 18.55 0.80 -4.43
N ARG A 178 19.06 2.05 -4.43
CA ARG A 178 18.92 2.98 -5.55
C ARG A 178 19.56 2.43 -6.83
N ASP A 179 20.71 1.77 -6.71
CA ASP A 179 21.38 1.13 -7.84
C ASP A 179 20.58 -0.07 -8.38
N GLN A 180 20.01 -0.91 -7.50
CA GLN A 180 19.12 -1.98 -7.91
C GLN A 180 17.90 -1.42 -8.65
N SER A 181 17.18 -0.46 -8.07
CA SER A 181 16.03 0.20 -8.66
C SER A 181 16.34 0.78 -10.05
N LYS A 182 17.45 1.51 -10.17
CA LYS A 182 17.93 2.08 -11.43
C LYS A 182 18.21 1.03 -12.48
N ASN A 183 18.88 -0.07 -12.10
CA ASN A 183 19.22 -1.15 -13.01
C ASN A 183 17.97 -1.86 -13.54
N PHE A 184 17.02 -2.20 -12.67
CA PHE A 184 15.74 -2.80 -13.07
C PHE A 184 14.88 -1.85 -13.92
N THR A 185 14.85 -0.57 -13.59
CA THR A 185 14.17 0.47 -14.37
C THR A 185 14.77 0.57 -15.78
N ALA A 186 16.10 0.61 -15.89
CA ALA A 186 16.77 0.62 -17.19
C ALA A 186 16.47 -0.66 -17.99
N GLY A 187 16.48 -1.83 -17.35
CA GLY A 187 16.12 -3.11 -17.95
C GLY A 187 14.65 -3.20 -18.38
N ASN A 188 13.77 -2.35 -17.84
CA ASN A 188 12.35 -2.27 -18.19
C ASN A 188 12.03 -1.08 -19.13
N GLY A 189 13.01 -0.59 -19.89
CA GLY A 189 12.79 0.48 -20.86
C GLY A 189 12.66 1.87 -20.26
N GLY A 190 13.14 2.09 -19.04
CA GLY A 190 13.10 3.37 -18.34
C GLY A 190 11.90 3.54 -17.40
N GLU A 191 10.98 2.56 -17.36
CA GLU A 191 9.82 2.60 -16.49
C GLU A 191 10.08 1.80 -15.20
N PRO A 192 9.88 2.39 -13.99
CA PRO A 192 10.04 1.68 -12.73
C PRO A 192 9.09 0.48 -12.60
N LEU A 193 9.63 -0.68 -12.22
CA LEU A 193 8.81 -1.86 -11.95
C LEU A 193 8.02 -1.67 -10.65
N PRO A 194 6.79 -2.20 -10.56
CA PRO A 194 6.07 -2.28 -9.29
C PRO A 194 6.89 -3.07 -8.25
N ALA A 195 7.13 -2.49 -7.08
CA ALA A 195 7.95 -3.11 -6.05
C ALA A 195 7.33 -2.99 -4.65
N LEU A 196 7.70 -3.91 -3.76
CA LEU A 196 7.45 -3.85 -2.33
C LEU A 196 8.78 -3.96 -1.58
N ALA A 197 8.84 -3.37 -0.37
CA ALA A 197 10.00 -3.48 0.50
C ALA A 197 9.61 -4.15 1.84
N PHE A 198 10.49 -5.00 2.35
CA PHE A 198 10.31 -5.76 3.57
C PHE A 198 11.55 -5.60 4.45
N PHE A 199 11.34 -5.23 5.71
CA PHE A 199 12.37 -5.17 6.74
C PHE A 199 11.69 -5.18 8.12
N HIS A 200 12.45 -5.11 9.21
CA HIS A 200 11.89 -5.31 10.55
C HIS A 200 11.51 -3.99 11.24
N ILE A 201 12.49 -3.12 11.52
CA ILE A 201 12.29 -1.88 12.29
C ILE A 201 11.66 -0.81 11.38
N ALA A 202 10.57 -0.20 11.84
CA ALA A 202 9.84 0.82 11.10
C ALA A 202 10.70 2.04 10.75
N LEU A 203 10.36 2.71 9.64
CA LEU A 203 10.93 4.02 9.31
C LEU A 203 10.25 5.13 10.15
N PRO A 204 10.94 6.24 10.45
CA PRO A 204 10.35 7.36 11.20
C PRO A 204 9.05 7.91 10.61
N GLU A 205 8.83 7.74 9.30
CA GLU A 205 7.62 8.18 8.60
C GLU A 205 6.34 7.42 9.01
N TYR A 206 6.44 6.25 9.64
CA TYR A 206 5.28 5.54 10.18
C TYR A 206 4.54 6.36 11.24
N ARG A 207 5.26 7.20 12.01
CA ARG A 207 4.68 8.14 12.97
C ARG A 207 3.71 9.13 12.33
N HIS A 208 3.89 9.45 11.04
CA HIS A 208 2.99 10.34 10.31
C HIS A 208 1.58 9.74 10.10
N LEU A 209 1.41 8.43 10.24
CA LEU A 209 0.11 7.78 10.07
C LEU A 209 -0.72 7.79 11.35
N ILE A 210 -0.08 7.92 12.53
CA ILE A 210 -0.75 7.84 13.81
C ILE A 210 -1.76 8.96 13.95
N GLY A 211 -3.02 8.60 14.27
CA GLY A 211 -4.12 9.54 14.42
C GLY A 211 -4.73 10.07 13.12
N LYS A 212 -4.22 9.69 11.94
CA LYS A 212 -4.87 10.03 10.67
C LYS A 212 -6.15 9.20 10.47
N LYS A 213 -7.21 9.83 9.96
CA LYS A 213 -8.48 9.15 9.63
C LYS A 213 -8.36 8.11 8.52
N THR A 214 -7.30 8.21 7.69
CA THR A 214 -7.01 7.30 6.59
C THR A 214 -6.14 6.12 7.00
N THR A 215 -5.73 6.04 8.26
CA THR A 215 -5.01 4.90 8.81
C THR A 215 -6.02 3.79 9.12
N TRP A 216 -5.69 2.56 8.73
CA TRP A 216 -6.54 1.40 8.84
C TRP A 216 -5.83 0.27 9.59
N GLY A 217 -6.49 -0.38 10.53
CA GLY A 217 -5.92 -1.34 11.46
C GLY A 217 -5.79 -0.75 12.87
N ARG A 218 -5.05 -1.41 13.74
CA ARG A 218 -4.88 -1.04 15.15
C ARG A 218 -3.50 -0.46 15.41
N CYS A 219 -3.44 0.58 16.23
CA CYS A 219 -2.23 1.25 16.70
C CYS A 219 -2.29 1.31 18.23
N ASP A 220 -2.18 0.15 18.89
CA ASP A 220 -2.37 0.04 20.35
C ASP A 220 -1.10 0.38 21.12
N GLU A 221 0.10 0.34 20.47
CA GLU A 221 1.34 0.93 21.03
C GLU A 221 1.26 2.45 21.19
N GLY A 222 0.42 3.12 20.39
CA GLY A 222 0.30 4.58 20.41
C GLY A 222 1.46 5.36 19.78
N ASP A 223 2.52 4.67 19.37
CA ASP A 223 3.68 5.21 18.63
C ASP A 223 4.19 4.19 17.62
N ALA A 224 5.21 4.54 16.85
CA ALA A 224 6.00 3.66 16.02
C ALA A 224 7.44 3.67 16.52
N CYS A 225 7.92 2.52 17.00
CA CYS A 225 9.27 2.33 17.51
C CYS A 225 10.28 2.28 16.35
N ALA A 226 10.62 3.44 15.85
CA ALA A 226 11.56 3.62 14.73
C ALA A 226 12.90 4.15 15.26
N ALA A 227 13.94 4.01 14.43
CA ALA A 227 15.23 4.68 14.71
C ALA A 227 15.04 6.19 14.88
N ASP A 228 15.85 6.79 15.76
CA ASP A 228 15.85 8.25 15.94
C ASP A 228 16.52 8.96 14.76
N VAL A 229 17.48 8.29 14.12
CA VAL A 229 18.17 8.80 12.93
C VAL A 229 17.38 8.46 11.67
N ASN A 230 16.88 9.49 10.98
CA ASN A 230 16.29 9.34 9.66
C ASN A 230 17.38 9.44 8.57
N SER A 231 17.72 8.33 7.96
CA SER A 231 18.74 8.26 6.91
C SER A 231 18.24 8.64 5.50
N GLY A 232 16.93 8.87 5.34
CA GLY A 232 16.34 9.22 4.04
C GLY A 232 15.97 8.02 3.17
N MET A 233 15.82 6.82 3.73
CA MET A 233 15.37 5.64 2.97
C MET A 233 13.99 5.85 2.34
N PHE A 234 13.04 6.42 3.09
CA PHE A 234 11.73 6.76 2.55
C PHE A 234 11.79 7.75 1.39
N ALA A 235 12.62 8.80 1.52
CA ALA A 235 12.83 9.76 0.43
C ALA A 235 13.41 9.08 -0.83
N SER A 236 14.25 8.04 -0.66
CA SER A 236 14.78 7.26 -1.77
C SER A 236 13.69 6.42 -2.45
N PHE A 237 12.75 5.84 -1.71
CA PHE A 237 11.58 5.16 -2.29
C PHE A 237 10.71 6.13 -3.12
N VAL A 238 10.46 7.33 -2.60
CA VAL A 238 9.70 8.39 -3.30
C VAL A 238 10.39 8.81 -4.60
N ASP A 239 11.72 8.97 -4.57
CA ASP A 239 12.51 9.42 -5.73
C ASP A 239 12.61 8.33 -6.83
N CYS A 240 12.84 7.08 -6.44
CA CYS A 240 12.94 5.94 -7.37
C CYS A 240 11.59 5.54 -7.99
N LYS A 241 10.47 5.81 -7.33
CA LYS A 241 9.09 5.57 -7.81
C LYS A 241 8.72 4.11 -8.09
N ASP A 242 9.49 3.15 -7.64
CA ASP A 242 9.22 1.72 -7.84
C ASP A 242 8.42 1.13 -6.68
N VAL A 243 8.76 1.46 -5.42
CA VAL A 243 8.12 0.93 -4.23
C VAL A 243 6.69 1.47 -4.07
N MET A 244 5.74 0.56 -3.93
CA MET A 244 4.32 0.83 -3.68
C MET A 244 3.96 0.66 -2.20
N GLY A 245 4.69 -0.17 -1.48
CA GLY A 245 4.44 -0.47 -0.08
C GLY A 245 5.67 -0.97 0.65
N VAL A 246 5.74 -0.64 1.92
CA VAL A 246 6.78 -1.04 2.88
C VAL A 246 6.11 -1.81 4.00
N PHE A 247 6.63 -2.99 4.32
CA PHE A 247 6.07 -3.90 5.29
C PHE A 247 7.09 -4.20 6.37
N VAL A 248 6.73 -3.93 7.64
CA VAL A 248 7.61 -4.03 8.81
C VAL A 248 6.98 -4.88 9.91
N GLY A 249 7.76 -5.22 10.93
CA GLY A 249 7.32 -5.83 12.18
C GLY A 249 7.66 -4.95 13.38
N HIS A 250 8.23 -5.55 14.43
CA HIS A 250 8.84 -4.90 15.58
C HIS A 250 7.86 -4.44 16.67
N ASP A 251 6.79 -3.73 16.32
CA ASP A 251 5.77 -3.28 17.27
C ASP A 251 4.62 -4.30 17.31
N HIS A 252 4.51 -5.09 18.38
CA HIS A 252 3.61 -6.26 18.42
C HIS A 252 2.13 -5.89 18.52
N ASP A 253 1.81 -4.76 19.14
CA ASP A 253 0.46 -4.24 19.27
C ASP A 253 0.16 -3.11 18.23
N ASN A 254 0.90 -3.13 17.10
CA ASN A 254 0.61 -2.36 15.89
C ASN A 254 0.38 -3.31 14.71
N ASP A 255 -0.73 -3.15 14.01
CA ASP A 255 -1.00 -3.81 12.73
C ASP A 255 -1.60 -2.84 11.70
N PHE A 256 -1.48 -1.54 11.97
CA PHE A 256 -2.04 -0.52 11.10
C PHE A 256 -1.25 -0.36 9.79
N LEU A 257 -1.92 0.27 8.85
CA LEU A 257 -1.33 0.73 7.61
C LEU A 257 -1.97 2.05 7.16
N GLY A 258 -1.28 2.75 6.30
CA GLY A 258 -1.78 3.96 5.65
C GLY A 258 -0.87 4.40 4.52
N GLN A 259 -1.27 5.42 3.77
CA GLN A 259 -0.46 5.98 2.70
C GLN A 259 0.28 7.24 3.13
N GLU A 260 1.55 7.30 2.80
CA GLU A 260 2.38 8.50 2.85
C GLU A 260 3.06 8.67 1.48
N LYS A 261 2.87 9.83 0.82
CA LYS A 261 3.41 10.10 -0.54
C LYS A 261 3.14 9.00 -1.58
N ASN A 262 1.94 8.41 -1.58
CA ASN A 262 1.51 7.30 -2.43
C ASN A 262 2.28 5.96 -2.20
N ILE A 263 2.92 5.80 -1.06
CA ILE A 263 3.53 4.55 -0.62
C ILE A 263 2.76 4.08 0.63
N VAL A 264 2.33 2.84 0.64
CA VAL A 264 1.74 2.23 1.85
C VAL A 264 2.85 1.92 2.84
N LEU A 265 2.68 2.35 4.07
CA LEU A 265 3.50 1.93 5.21
C LEU A 265 2.62 1.02 6.07
N ALA A 266 3.02 -0.24 6.24
CA ALA A 266 2.20 -1.26 6.88
C ALA A 266 2.99 -2.06 7.92
N TYR A 267 2.43 -2.22 9.10
CA TYR A 267 2.89 -3.22 10.07
C TYR A 267 2.39 -4.61 9.71
N GLY A 268 3.20 -5.64 9.94
CA GLY A 268 2.76 -7.03 10.00
C GLY A 268 1.83 -7.29 11.19
N ARG A 269 1.27 -8.49 11.25
CA ARG A 269 0.60 -8.99 12.45
C ARG A 269 1.59 -9.88 13.21
N VAL A 270 1.79 -9.60 14.48
CA VAL A 270 2.59 -10.46 15.36
C VAL A 270 2.16 -11.93 15.22
N THR A 271 3.13 -12.81 15.01
CA THR A 271 2.87 -14.23 14.71
C THR A 271 3.11 -15.14 15.93
N GLY A 272 4.14 -14.86 16.70
CA GLY A 272 4.60 -15.73 17.77
C GLY A 272 3.77 -15.66 19.04
N LYS A 273 3.52 -16.82 19.65
CA LYS A 273 2.77 -16.90 20.91
C LYS A 273 3.55 -16.26 22.06
N ASP A 274 4.86 -16.37 22.04
CA ASP A 274 5.74 -15.89 23.12
C ASP A 274 6.11 -14.41 22.98
N ALA A 275 5.79 -13.78 21.86
CA ALA A 275 5.85 -12.33 21.69
C ALA A 275 4.84 -11.64 22.61
N TYR A 276 5.17 -10.44 23.12
CA TYR A 276 4.22 -9.65 23.91
C TYR A 276 3.01 -9.21 23.07
N GLY A 277 2.03 -8.60 23.72
CA GLY A 277 0.83 -8.05 23.09
C GLY A 277 -0.37 -8.98 23.10
N GLU A 278 -1.54 -8.37 22.89
CA GLU A 278 -2.86 -9.00 23.06
C GLU A 278 -3.52 -9.41 21.73
N PHE A 279 -2.90 -9.13 20.59
CA PHE A 279 -3.49 -9.45 19.30
C PHE A 279 -3.60 -10.96 19.07
N ILE A 280 -4.70 -11.38 18.43
CA ILE A 280 -4.80 -12.73 17.89
C ILE A 280 -3.69 -12.90 16.87
N ARG A 281 -2.87 -13.92 17.05
CA ARG A 281 -1.68 -14.19 16.24
C ARG A 281 -2.05 -14.54 14.81
N GLY A 282 -1.26 -14.10 13.83
CA GLY A 282 -1.57 -14.31 12.43
C GLY A 282 -0.44 -13.88 11.50
N GLY A 283 -0.82 -13.49 10.30
CA GLY A 283 0.10 -12.92 9.31
C GLY A 283 -0.59 -11.88 8.44
N ARG A 284 0.18 -10.98 7.85
CA ARG A 284 -0.32 -10.03 6.84
C ARG A 284 -0.16 -10.62 5.45
N VAL A 285 -1.23 -10.66 4.70
CA VAL A 285 -1.25 -11.15 3.32
C VAL A 285 -1.14 -9.98 2.36
N VAL A 286 -0.40 -10.18 1.27
CA VAL A 286 -0.29 -9.22 0.18
C VAL A 286 -0.48 -9.95 -1.15
N GLU A 287 -1.41 -9.48 -1.97
CA GLU A 287 -1.67 -10.02 -3.31
C GLU A 287 -1.35 -8.97 -4.37
N LEU A 288 -0.29 -9.23 -5.17
CA LEU A 288 0.13 -8.40 -6.30
C LEU A 288 -0.62 -8.79 -7.57
N TYR A 289 -0.83 -7.81 -8.47
CA TYR A 289 -1.46 -7.99 -9.77
C TYR A 289 -0.47 -7.74 -10.91
N GLU A 290 -0.30 -8.72 -11.81
CA GLU A 290 0.65 -8.65 -12.93
C GLU A 290 0.35 -7.45 -13.84
N GLY A 291 1.39 -6.67 -14.14
CA GLY A 291 1.30 -5.51 -15.02
C GLY A 291 0.56 -4.30 -14.44
N LYS A 292 0.27 -4.31 -13.13
CA LYS A 292 -0.38 -3.19 -12.45
C LYS A 292 0.45 -2.69 -11.28
N ARG A 293 0.41 -1.39 -11.05
CA ARG A 293 0.88 -0.78 -9.80
C ARG A 293 -0.23 -0.86 -8.76
N GLN A 294 -0.52 -2.08 -8.32
CA GLN A 294 -1.66 -2.39 -7.46
C GLN A 294 -1.38 -3.62 -6.61
N PHE A 295 -1.82 -3.58 -5.36
CA PHE A 295 -1.91 -4.75 -4.50
C PHE A 295 -3.09 -4.64 -3.55
N ASP A 296 -3.60 -5.78 -3.11
CA ASP A 296 -4.52 -5.89 -1.98
C ASP A 296 -3.76 -6.43 -0.78
N THR A 297 -4.11 -6.02 0.44
CA THR A 297 -3.54 -6.56 1.67
C THR A 297 -4.60 -6.72 2.75
N TRP A 298 -4.44 -7.72 3.59
CA TRP A 298 -5.30 -7.99 4.74
C TRP A 298 -4.53 -8.78 5.79
N ILE A 299 -5.09 -8.88 6.97
CA ILE A 299 -4.58 -9.76 8.02
C ILE A 299 -5.37 -11.06 8.00
N THR A 300 -4.68 -12.19 8.15
CA THR A 300 -5.28 -13.51 8.33
C THR A 300 -4.82 -14.12 9.63
N THR A 301 -5.78 -14.52 10.43
CA THR A 301 -5.60 -15.27 11.68
C THR A 301 -6.29 -16.64 11.55
N PRO A 302 -6.08 -17.59 12.46
CA PRO A 302 -6.88 -18.82 12.48
C PRO A 302 -8.39 -18.58 12.61
N GLU A 303 -8.81 -17.39 13.09
CA GLU A 303 -10.23 -17.02 13.28
C GLU A 303 -10.85 -16.38 12.03
N GLY A 304 -10.04 -15.89 11.09
CA GLY A 304 -10.54 -15.26 9.87
C GLY A 304 -9.69 -14.13 9.35
N LYS A 305 -10.29 -13.35 8.44
CA LYS A 305 -9.65 -12.22 7.77
C LYS A 305 -10.09 -10.90 8.40
N GLU A 306 -9.14 -9.98 8.55
CA GLU A 306 -9.35 -8.65 9.11
C GLU A 306 -8.65 -7.58 8.26
N PHE A 307 -9.13 -6.34 8.35
CA PHE A 307 -8.47 -5.12 7.88
C PHE A 307 -8.01 -5.17 6.41
N ALA A 308 -8.87 -5.64 5.50
CA ALA A 308 -8.57 -5.58 4.07
C ALA A 308 -8.43 -4.13 3.59
N TYR A 309 -7.42 -3.90 2.75
CA TYR A 309 -7.05 -2.60 2.20
C TYR A 309 -6.58 -2.76 0.76
N TYR A 310 -6.95 -1.83 -0.11
CA TYR A 310 -6.73 -1.91 -1.55
C TYR A 310 -5.90 -0.72 -2.05
N TYR A 311 -4.65 -1.00 -2.44
CA TYR A 311 -3.77 0.01 -3.02
C TYR A 311 -3.93 0.05 -4.55
N PRO A 312 -3.94 1.21 -5.23
CA PRO A 312 -3.68 2.57 -4.70
C PRO A 312 -4.90 3.31 -4.16
N SER A 313 -6.10 2.73 -4.24
CA SER A 313 -7.34 3.44 -3.94
C SER A 313 -7.46 3.90 -2.49
N GLY A 314 -6.85 3.18 -1.54
CA GLY A 314 -7.04 3.42 -0.11
C GLY A 314 -8.41 2.96 0.42
N ILE A 315 -9.20 2.24 -0.40
CA ILE A 315 -10.47 1.64 0.01
C ILE A 315 -10.19 0.51 0.99
N THR A 316 -11.06 0.36 1.97
CA THR A 316 -10.99 -0.69 3.00
C THR A 316 -12.22 -1.60 2.94
N SER A 317 -12.16 -2.75 3.59
CA SER A 317 -13.31 -3.66 3.64
C SER A 317 -14.57 -3.01 4.25
N ILE A 318 -14.41 -2.17 5.25
CA ILE A 318 -15.57 -1.48 5.88
C ILE A 318 -16.22 -0.47 4.94
N ASP A 319 -15.48 0.08 3.99
CA ASP A 319 -16.04 1.00 2.99
C ASP A 319 -17.01 0.28 2.05
N GLU A 320 -16.79 -1.01 1.83
CA GLU A 320 -17.63 -1.86 0.98
C GLU A 320 -18.90 -2.35 1.67
N GLU A 321 -19.02 -2.18 3.00
CA GLU A 321 -20.21 -2.57 3.77
C GLU A 321 -21.33 -1.52 3.72
N GLY A 322 -21.04 -0.30 3.28
CA GLY A 322 -21.98 0.83 3.27
C GLY A 322 -23.08 0.72 2.22
N PRO A 323 -24.16 1.50 2.34
CA PRO A 323 -25.19 1.56 1.33
C PRO A 323 -24.63 2.20 0.05
N TYR A 324 -24.79 1.51 -1.07
CA TYR A 324 -24.46 2.05 -2.39
C TYR A 324 -25.57 2.96 -2.90
N LEU A 325 -25.23 4.14 -3.41
CA LEU A 325 -26.18 4.99 -4.12
C LEU A 325 -26.59 4.31 -5.43
N PRO A 326 -27.89 4.21 -5.72
CA PRO A 326 -28.39 3.53 -6.91
C PRO A 326 -28.13 4.38 -8.15
N ALA A 327 -27.74 3.75 -9.26
CA ALA A 327 -27.58 4.44 -10.53
C ALA A 327 -28.92 4.98 -11.06
N GLN A 328 -28.89 6.10 -11.78
CA GLN A 328 -30.03 6.68 -12.46
C GLN A 328 -30.49 5.75 -13.60
N LYS A 329 -31.81 5.59 -13.76
CA LYS A 329 -32.40 4.80 -14.85
C LYS A 329 -32.51 5.61 -16.13
N VAL A 330 -31.38 6.11 -16.64
CA VAL A 330 -31.27 6.96 -17.83
C VAL A 330 -30.29 6.37 -18.84
N GLN A 331 -30.43 6.75 -20.10
CA GLN A 331 -29.49 6.38 -21.17
C GLN A 331 -29.12 7.65 -21.95
N PRO A 332 -28.25 8.49 -21.38
CA PRO A 332 -27.89 9.75 -21.99
C PRO A 332 -27.20 9.54 -23.34
N LYS A 333 -27.55 10.34 -24.32
CA LYS A 333 -27.04 10.23 -25.71
C LYS A 333 -25.96 11.25 -26.03
N LYS A 334 -25.83 12.29 -25.23
CA LYS A 334 -24.93 13.41 -25.50
C LYS A 334 -23.95 13.61 -24.35
N GLN A 335 -22.68 13.65 -24.69
CA GLN A 335 -21.62 14.03 -23.74
C GLN A 335 -21.64 15.53 -23.47
N GLY A 336 -21.18 15.91 -22.27
CA GLY A 336 -21.00 17.29 -21.89
C GLY A 336 -21.45 17.61 -20.47
N VAL A 337 -21.18 18.84 -20.09
CA VAL A 337 -21.48 19.44 -18.78
C VAL A 337 -22.27 20.74 -19.03
N ALA A 338 -23.49 20.80 -18.55
CA ALA A 338 -24.23 22.04 -18.51
C ALA A 338 -23.64 22.96 -17.44
N TYR A 339 -23.53 24.23 -17.70
CA TYR A 339 -23.05 25.20 -16.72
C TYR A 339 -23.89 26.46 -16.69
N THR A 340 -23.92 27.08 -15.50
CA THR A 340 -24.33 28.46 -15.30
C THR A 340 -23.13 29.25 -14.78
N TYR A 341 -22.79 30.35 -15.42
CA TYR A 341 -21.68 31.22 -15.06
C TYR A 341 -22.21 32.50 -14.40
N TYR A 342 -21.57 32.85 -13.29
CA TYR A 342 -21.92 34.01 -12.47
C TYR A 342 -20.73 34.95 -12.32
N GLU A 343 -20.99 36.26 -12.19
CA GLU A 343 -20.01 37.28 -11.83
C GLU A 343 -20.42 37.93 -10.51
N GLY A 344 -19.44 38.16 -9.63
CA GLY A 344 -19.59 38.75 -8.29
C GLY A 344 -18.45 38.38 -7.37
N GLU A 345 -18.33 39.13 -6.29
CA GLU A 345 -17.40 38.79 -5.19
C GLU A 345 -18.07 37.72 -4.31
N PHE A 346 -17.42 36.59 -4.15
CA PHE A 346 -17.92 35.42 -3.41
C PHE A 346 -16.92 35.01 -2.34
N GLU A 347 -17.41 34.68 -1.15
CA GLU A 347 -16.60 34.10 -0.06
C GLU A 347 -16.84 32.60 0.08
N GLN A 348 -17.94 32.11 -0.48
CA GLN A 348 -18.32 30.70 -0.51
C GLN A 348 -19.20 30.40 -1.73
N THR A 349 -19.27 29.11 -2.11
CA THR A 349 -20.02 28.68 -3.30
C THR A 349 -21.50 29.02 -3.25
N ALA A 350 -22.11 29.13 -2.07
CA ALA A 350 -23.51 29.50 -1.91
C ALA A 350 -23.80 30.95 -2.33
N ASP A 351 -22.82 31.84 -2.21
CA ASP A 351 -22.99 33.27 -2.53
C ASP A 351 -23.17 33.51 -4.04
N MET A 352 -22.71 32.56 -4.89
CA MET A 352 -22.82 32.66 -6.34
C MET A 352 -24.27 32.91 -6.81
N TYR A 353 -25.25 32.33 -6.10
CA TYR A 353 -26.67 32.47 -6.48
C TYR A 353 -27.24 33.85 -6.23
N ALA A 354 -26.59 34.68 -5.41
CA ALA A 354 -26.90 36.10 -5.27
C ALA A 354 -26.16 36.99 -6.26
N GLY A 355 -25.15 36.44 -6.96
CA GLY A 355 -24.39 37.12 -8.00
C GLY A 355 -25.14 37.32 -9.30
N LYS A 356 -24.51 38.02 -10.24
CA LYS A 356 -25.08 38.26 -11.56
C LYS A 356 -24.92 37.04 -12.44
N LYS A 357 -26.02 36.37 -12.79
CA LYS A 357 -26.02 35.33 -13.84
C LYS A 357 -25.73 35.96 -15.19
N VAL A 358 -24.65 35.55 -15.85
CA VAL A 358 -24.15 36.16 -17.10
C VAL A 358 -24.37 35.22 -18.28
N LYS A 359 -24.11 33.91 -18.11
CA LYS A 359 -24.10 32.95 -19.22
C LYS A 359 -24.52 31.57 -18.77
N GLU A 360 -25.16 30.86 -19.70
CA GLU A 360 -25.37 29.40 -19.60
C GLU A 360 -24.88 28.73 -20.88
N GLY A 361 -24.52 27.49 -20.78
CA GLY A 361 -24.03 26.73 -21.93
C GLY A 361 -23.67 25.30 -21.60
N VAL A 362 -22.95 24.69 -22.52
CA VAL A 362 -22.44 23.32 -22.38
C VAL A 362 -20.94 23.32 -22.70
N LEU A 363 -20.16 22.69 -21.83
CA LEU A 363 -18.74 22.39 -22.03
C LEU A 363 -18.54 20.88 -22.17
N SER A 364 -17.37 20.47 -22.61
CA SER A 364 -17.02 19.02 -22.66
C SER A 364 -16.69 18.46 -21.28
N ASN A 365 -16.17 19.30 -20.39
CA ASN A 365 -15.71 18.93 -19.04
C ASN A 365 -15.91 20.10 -18.06
N PHE A 366 -15.48 19.89 -16.78
CA PHE A 366 -15.37 20.95 -15.77
C PHE A 366 -14.21 21.90 -16.10
N ASN A 367 -14.37 22.68 -17.14
CA ASN A 367 -13.33 23.56 -17.66
C ASN A 367 -13.63 25.01 -17.31
N ILE A 368 -12.68 25.69 -16.67
CA ILE A 368 -12.75 27.11 -16.30
C ILE A 368 -11.88 28.01 -17.17
N SER A 369 -11.06 27.44 -18.09
CA SER A 369 -10.12 28.22 -18.92
C SER A 369 -10.79 29.20 -19.89
N GLU A 370 -12.10 29.03 -20.14
CA GLU A 370 -12.90 29.91 -21.01
C GLU A 370 -13.74 30.93 -20.23
N ALA A 371 -13.43 31.12 -18.92
CA ALA A 371 -14.11 32.11 -18.10
C ALA A 371 -13.94 33.51 -18.72
N PRO A 372 -15.04 34.29 -18.86
CA PRO A 372 -14.97 35.65 -19.41
C PRO A 372 -14.16 36.63 -18.55
N ALA A 373 -14.23 36.47 -17.23
CA ALA A 373 -13.44 37.24 -16.27
C ALA A 373 -12.28 36.38 -15.74
N LYS A 374 -11.23 37.04 -15.26
CA LYS A 374 -10.09 36.36 -14.57
C LYS A 374 -10.37 36.17 -13.09
N ASP A 375 -11.05 37.11 -12.47
CA ASP A 375 -11.34 37.14 -11.05
C ASP A 375 -12.82 37.38 -10.83
N TYR A 376 -13.36 37.12 -9.67
CA TYR A 376 -14.71 37.38 -9.20
C TYR A 376 -15.79 36.71 -10.05
N PHE A 377 -15.65 35.39 -10.25
CA PHE A 377 -16.62 34.59 -11.00
C PHE A 377 -16.93 33.25 -10.35
N GLY A 378 -17.97 32.59 -10.81
CA GLY A 378 -18.31 31.24 -10.36
C GLY A 378 -19.06 30.42 -11.39
N TYR A 379 -18.99 29.11 -11.23
CA TYR A 379 -19.64 28.10 -12.06
C TYR A 379 -20.52 27.16 -11.23
N ASP A 380 -21.74 26.93 -11.68
CA ASP A 380 -22.57 25.77 -11.30
C ASP A 380 -22.55 24.80 -12.47
N PHE A 381 -21.74 23.74 -12.35
CA PHE A 381 -21.64 22.68 -13.35
C PHE A 381 -22.59 21.54 -12.99
N ARG A 382 -23.28 20.99 -14.00
CA ARG A 382 -24.22 19.86 -13.84
C ARG A 382 -24.06 18.88 -14.99
N SER A 383 -23.96 17.59 -14.64
CA SER A 383 -23.80 16.52 -15.60
C SER A 383 -24.28 15.19 -15.02
N LEU A 384 -24.26 14.14 -15.81
CA LEU A 384 -24.27 12.75 -15.36
C LEU A 384 -22.86 12.21 -15.49
N ILE A 385 -22.31 11.62 -14.43
CA ILE A 385 -21.04 10.92 -14.46
C ILE A 385 -21.28 9.42 -14.65
N ARG A 386 -20.53 8.80 -15.56
CA ARG A 386 -20.56 7.35 -15.78
C ARG A 386 -19.60 6.64 -14.82
N ILE A 387 -20.14 5.81 -13.93
CA ILE A 387 -19.41 4.93 -13.04
C ILE A 387 -19.25 3.57 -13.70
N PRO A 388 -17.99 3.09 -13.95
CA PRO A 388 -17.74 1.91 -14.77
C PRO A 388 -18.13 0.59 -14.10
N GLU A 389 -18.01 0.50 -12.79
CA GLU A 389 -18.30 -0.70 -12.01
C GLU A 389 -18.84 -0.33 -10.63
N LYS A 390 -19.60 -1.21 -10.01
CA LYS A 390 -20.03 -1.06 -8.62
C LYS A 390 -18.80 -1.02 -7.72
N GLY A 391 -18.70 0.01 -6.87
CA GLY A 391 -17.56 0.15 -5.97
C GLY A 391 -17.62 1.41 -5.12
N VAL A 392 -16.65 1.53 -4.24
CA VAL A 392 -16.38 2.75 -3.50
C VAL A 392 -15.42 3.62 -4.29
N TYR A 393 -15.70 4.92 -4.33
CA TYR A 393 -14.92 5.90 -5.07
C TYR A 393 -14.53 7.05 -4.16
N TYR A 394 -13.26 7.46 -4.24
CA TYR A 394 -12.78 8.73 -3.74
C TYR A 394 -12.84 9.76 -4.87
N PHE A 395 -13.39 10.93 -4.57
CA PHE A 395 -13.31 12.11 -5.42
C PHE A 395 -12.38 13.12 -4.76
N TYR A 396 -11.36 13.53 -5.48
CA TYR A 396 -10.42 14.57 -5.08
C TYR A 396 -10.74 15.84 -5.87
N VAL A 397 -11.07 16.91 -5.18
CA VAL A 397 -11.26 18.22 -5.78
C VAL A 397 -10.10 19.11 -5.38
N SER A 398 -9.30 19.51 -6.37
CA SER A 398 -8.25 20.51 -6.22
C SER A 398 -8.74 21.82 -6.81
N SER A 399 -8.89 22.83 -6.00
CA SER A 399 -9.37 24.15 -6.44
C SER A 399 -8.57 25.29 -5.80
N ASP A 400 -8.53 26.40 -6.48
CA ASP A 400 -8.18 27.74 -6.14
C ASP A 400 -9.24 28.64 -6.75
N ASP A 401 -10.17 29.25 -6.06
CA ASP A 401 -10.54 29.19 -4.65
C ASP A 401 -11.47 28.00 -4.33
N GLY A 402 -12.69 28.30 -3.87
CA GLY A 402 -13.63 27.36 -3.29
C GLY A 402 -14.38 26.48 -4.26
N ALA A 403 -14.59 25.21 -3.86
CA ALA A 403 -15.39 24.26 -4.64
C ALA A 403 -16.15 23.27 -3.76
N LYS A 404 -17.34 22.82 -4.24
CA LYS A 404 -18.13 21.73 -3.64
C LYS A 404 -18.55 20.72 -4.68
N LEU A 405 -18.38 19.44 -4.40
CA LEU A 405 -18.83 18.35 -5.26
C LEU A 405 -20.00 17.60 -4.63
N PHE A 406 -21.03 17.38 -5.42
CA PHE A 406 -22.21 16.58 -5.02
C PHE A 406 -22.41 15.43 -6.01
N ILE A 407 -22.76 14.26 -5.48
CA ILE A 407 -23.19 13.08 -6.27
C ILE A 407 -24.58 12.69 -5.80
N ASP A 408 -25.52 12.59 -6.75
CA ASP A 408 -26.96 12.31 -6.49
C ASP A 408 -27.53 13.19 -5.36
N GLY A 409 -27.16 14.47 -5.36
CA GLY A 409 -27.59 15.46 -4.36
C GLY A 409 -26.87 15.38 -3.01
N LYS A 410 -26.05 14.37 -2.75
CA LYS A 410 -25.25 14.25 -1.53
C LYS A 410 -23.93 15.02 -1.69
N GLU A 411 -23.60 15.91 -0.76
CA GLU A 411 -22.30 16.56 -0.68
C GLU A 411 -21.22 15.51 -0.37
N ILE A 412 -20.25 15.38 -1.28
CA ILE A 412 -19.14 14.42 -1.19
C ILE A 412 -17.85 15.13 -0.82
N VAL A 413 -17.57 16.28 -1.44
CA VAL A 413 -16.36 17.08 -1.14
C VAL A 413 -16.79 18.51 -0.79
N ASP A 414 -16.31 18.97 0.35
CA ASP A 414 -16.40 20.37 0.78
C ASP A 414 -14.98 20.96 0.80
N ASN A 415 -14.65 21.70 -0.26
CA ASN A 415 -13.44 22.51 -0.39
C ASN A 415 -13.84 23.99 -0.56
N ASP A 416 -14.86 24.44 0.21
CA ASP A 416 -15.42 25.78 0.11
C ASP A 416 -14.55 26.83 0.81
N GLY A 417 -14.85 28.09 0.53
CA GLY A 417 -14.14 29.26 1.06
C GLY A 417 -13.00 29.75 0.20
N SER A 418 -12.52 30.97 0.48
CA SER A 418 -11.38 31.56 -0.21
C SER A 418 -10.06 30.97 0.31
N HIS A 419 -9.28 30.37 -0.60
CA HIS A 419 -7.98 29.76 -0.27
C HIS A 419 -7.12 29.55 -1.52
N SER A 420 -5.81 29.57 -1.38
CA SER A 420 -4.89 29.12 -2.42
C SER A 420 -5.09 27.63 -2.76
N LEU A 421 -4.49 27.15 -3.84
CA LEU A 421 -4.63 25.78 -4.30
C LEU A 421 -4.62 24.75 -3.17
N LYS A 422 -5.76 24.12 -2.95
CA LYS A 422 -5.99 23.11 -1.94
C LYS A 422 -6.70 21.90 -2.53
N CYS A 423 -6.36 20.72 -2.09
CA CYS A 423 -7.01 19.47 -2.49
C CYS A 423 -7.75 18.86 -1.31
N VAL A 424 -9.03 18.57 -1.48
CA VAL A 424 -9.87 17.89 -0.49
C VAL A 424 -10.49 16.66 -1.15
N GLU A 425 -10.64 15.61 -0.36
CA GLU A 425 -11.19 14.34 -0.79
C GLU A 425 -12.51 14.02 -0.10
N GLY A 426 -13.34 13.25 -0.82
CA GLY A 426 -14.56 12.68 -0.25
C GLY A 426 -14.85 11.32 -0.84
N LYS A 427 -15.53 10.48 -0.08
CA LYS A 427 -15.76 9.08 -0.39
C LYS A 427 -17.25 8.77 -0.55
N VAL A 428 -17.59 7.94 -1.54
CA VAL A 428 -18.97 7.50 -1.79
C VAL A 428 -19.01 6.11 -2.42
N ALA A 429 -19.96 5.27 -1.98
CA ALA A 429 -20.22 3.96 -2.57
C ALA A 429 -21.30 4.12 -3.66
N LEU A 430 -21.01 3.64 -4.90
CA LEU A 430 -21.85 3.82 -6.08
C LEU A 430 -22.12 2.49 -6.78
N GLU A 431 -23.36 2.27 -7.23
CA GLU A 431 -23.65 1.23 -8.20
C GLU A 431 -23.06 1.60 -9.58
N ALA A 432 -22.82 0.60 -10.46
CA ALA A 432 -22.40 0.88 -11.82
C ALA A 432 -23.50 1.56 -12.62
N GLY A 433 -23.17 2.59 -13.41
CA GLY A 433 -24.14 3.32 -14.21
C GLY A 433 -23.95 4.82 -14.18
N PHE A 434 -25.02 5.58 -14.37
CA PHE A 434 -24.99 7.05 -14.36
C PHE A 434 -25.46 7.61 -13.03
N HIS A 435 -24.75 8.63 -12.57
CA HIS A 435 -25.07 9.36 -11.34
C HIS A 435 -25.07 10.85 -11.62
N GLU A 436 -25.97 11.60 -10.99
CA GLU A 436 -25.93 13.06 -11.08
C GLU A 436 -24.66 13.59 -10.42
N VAL A 437 -23.93 14.45 -11.14
CA VAL A 437 -22.80 15.20 -10.59
C VAL A 437 -23.07 16.69 -10.69
N LYS A 438 -22.94 17.37 -9.56
CA LYS A 438 -22.97 18.84 -9.50
C LYS A 438 -21.65 19.28 -8.87
N LEU A 439 -20.99 20.24 -9.54
CA LEU A 439 -19.77 20.86 -9.05
C LEU A 439 -19.98 22.38 -9.01
N LEU A 440 -19.82 22.93 -7.83
CA LEU A 440 -19.79 24.38 -7.63
C LEU A 440 -18.33 24.82 -7.53
N TYR A 441 -18.00 25.92 -8.13
CA TYR A 441 -16.67 26.53 -8.09
C TYR A 441 -16.79 28.04 -8.12
N PHE A 442 -15.98 28.71 -7.33
CA PHE A 442 -15.80 30.17 -7.48
C PHE A 442 -14.32 30.53 -7.41
N GLU A 443 -14.00 31.63 -8.07
CA GLU A 443 -12.73 32.32 -8.08
C GLU A 443 -12.92 33.71 -7.50
N SER A 444 -12.11 34.05 -6.51
CA SER A 444 -12.14 35.36 -5.86
C SER A 444 -11.07 36.28 -6.44
N TYR A 445 -9.80 35.96 -6.24
CA TYR A 445 -8.71 36.83 -6.66
C TYR A 445 -7.37 36.08 -6.75
N MET A 446 -6.58 36.31 -7.77
CA MET A 446 -5.19 35.93 -8.04
C MET A 446 -4.96 34.63 -8.80
N GLY A 447 -5.48 33.51 -8.47
CA GLY A 447 -5.09 32.28 -9.14
C GLY A 447 -6.25 31.31 -9.32
N GLU A 448 -6.55 30.93 -10.55
CA GLU A 448 -7.66 30.02 -10.87
C GLU A 448 -7.18 28.60 -11.12
N SER A 449 -7.76 27.63 -10.44
CA SER A 449 -7.52 26.20 -10.71
C SER A 449 -8.72 25.35 -10.30
N LEU A 450 -9.07 24.41 -11.17
CA LEU A 450 -10.09 23.41 -10.87
C LEU A 450 -9.71 22.07 -11.51
N LYS A 451 -9.57 21.02 -10.69
CA LYS A 451 -9.33 19.64 -11.14
C LYS A 451 -10.13 18.68 -10.29
N VAL A 452 -10.77 17.71 -10.94
CA VAL A 452 -11.48 16.62 -10.24
C VAL A 452 -10.90 15.29 -10.68
N ARG A 453 -10.44 14.49 -9.71
CA ARG A 453 -9.90 13.15 -9.90
C ARG A 453 -10.80 12.14 -9.22
N MET A 454 -11.04 11.00 -9.87
CA MET A 454 -11.80 9.89 -9.33
C MET A 454 -10.89 8.67 -9.17
N VAL A 455 -10.92 8.06 -8.00
CA VAL A 455 -10.13 6.87 -7.65
C VAL A 455 -11.06 5.79 -7.13
N GLY A 456 -11.02 4.61 -7.74
CA GLY A 456 -11.68 3.38 -7.30
C GLY A 456 -10.69 2.23 -7.33
N ARG A 457 -11.12 1.00 -7.01
CA ARG A 457 -10.21 -0.17 -7.00
C ARG A 457 -9.45 -0.38 -8.31
N SER A 458 -10.10 -0.15 -9.43
CA SER A 458 -9.53 -0.33 -10.78
C SER A 458 -9.40 0.97 -11.57
N THR A 459 -9.74 2.10 -10.96
CA THR A 459 -9.81 3.42 -11.62
C THR A 459 -9.00 4.42 -10.83
N ASP A 460 -8.08 5.11 -11.51
CA ASP A 460 -7.37 6.27 -10.99
C ASP A 460 -7.12 7.24 -12.14
N LYS A 461 -7.97 8.26 -12.27
CA LYS A 461 -7.86 9.24 -13.37
C LYS A 461 -8.56 10.55 -13.05
N LEU A 462 -8.11 11.61 -13.72
CA LEU A 462 -8.89 12.84 -13.82
C LEU A 462 -10.20 12.55 -14.55
N ILE A 463 -11.28 13.21 -14.13
CA ILE A 463 -12.55 13.12 -14.84
C ILE A 463 -12.37 13.68 -16.24
N SER A 464 -12.65 12.88 -17.26
CA SER A 464 -12.48 13.16 -18.67
C SER A 464 -13.83 13.30 -19.39
N ASP A 465 -13.81 13.90 -20.59
CA ASP A 465 -14.99 14.21 -21.37
C ASP A 465 -15.89 12.99 -21.66
N ASP A 466 -15.26 11.80 -21.84
CA ASP A 466 -15.95 10.53 -22.09
C ASP A 466 -16.73 9.97 -20.90
N MET A 467 -16.55 10.57 -19.73
CA MET A 467 -17.24 10.18 -18.49
C MET A 467 -18.48 11.04 -18.21
N LEU A 468 -18.62 12.19 -18.86
CA LEU A 468 -19.63 13.19 -18.55
C LEU A 468 -20.70 13.30 -19.65
N PHE A 469 -21.96 13.29 -19.22
CA PHE A 469 -23.12 13.25 -20.12
C PHE A 469 -24.19 14.27 -19.67
N LEU A 470 -24.88 14.85 -20.64
CA LEU A 470 -26.01 15.72 -20.34
C LEU A 470 -27.22 14.90 -19.89
N PRO A 471 -27.96 15.33 -18.82
CA PRO A 471 -29.27 14.81 -18.54
C PRO A 471 -30.20 14.97 -19.75
N GLU A 472 -31.11 14.03 -19.98
CA GLU A 472 -32.11 14.13 -21.06
C GLU A 472 -33.17 15.19 -20.75
#